data_4f9c6f1f30e3e786380f11fa25b331d8
#
_entry.id   4f9c6f1f30e3e786380f11fa25b331d8
#
_cell.length_a   1.000
_cell.length_b   1.000
_cell.length_c   1.000
_cell.angle_alpha   90.00
_cell.angle_beta   90.00
_cell.angle_gamma   90.00
#
_symmetry.space_group_name_H-M   'P 1'
#
loop_
_entity.id
_entity.type
_entity.pdbx_description
1 polymer ?
#
loop_
_entity_poly.entity_id
_entity_poly.type
_entity_poly.pdbx_seq_one_letter_code
_entity_poly.pdbx_strand_id
1 'polypeptide(L)'
;MKGDAAKIAKLIYKPEDRIYSEEIRRFQGCTTVAVTKGGRIYLGWYSGGDREPHIDNYNLLVYSDDKGKTFSSELLVIPGSRDHSIQSLDIQLWVDGEGALHVYWVQNDVSPALKSPPPLHPTKPRMTIGNYMFDDCTHAWWESVCRDPDANEPIFEEPRYLGIGFLRCKPLVMDNGETVFFNYDQLCDRYGYTLVSADGKTRERLYGAEKIPVKFDETMAYQLKDGRVRMLARSLENGIVESYSADRARSWSEARPTGIKSPNTRFFVSRTPSGRVMLIHNDHDTVRTDMTVLLSDDDGATWSYGTVIDRAEGISYPDADFLGERIVLTYDRCRTAQGEIMLTVFTEDDVINGTVPTPWVISKNGKQPL
;
A
#
# COMPACT_ATOMS: atom_id res chain seq x y z
N MET A 1 -14.46 22.39 8.47
CA MET A 1 -14.92 21.82 7.19
C MET A 1 -15.65 20.51 7.45
N LYS A 2 -16.95 20.60 7.85
CA LYS A 2 -17.80 19.41 8.13
C LYS A 2 -18.85 19.16 7.05
N GLY A 3 -18.83 19.92 5.94
CA GLY A 3 -19.91 19.91 4.96
C GLY A 3 -19.73 18.98 3.75
N ASP A 4 -18.51 18.69 3.32
CA ASP A 4 -18.26 17.99 2.06
C ASP A 4 -17.59 16.61 2.23
N ALA A 5 -17.29 16.18 3.43
CA ALA A 5 -16.89 14.78 3.72
C ALA A 5 -18.00 13.75 3.43
N ALA A 6 -19.17 14.21 3.02
CA ALA A 6 -20.36 13.41 2.76
C ALA A 6 -20.50 12.90 1.32
N LYS A 7 -19.51 13.06 0.47
CA LYS A 7 -19.45 12.30 -0.79
C LYS A 7 -18.89 10.93 -0.49
N ILE A 8 -19.72 10.08 0.08
CA ILE A 8 -19.40 8.74 0.54
C ILE A 8 -18.93 7.90 -0.65
N ALA A 9 -17.79 7.25 -0.53
CA ALA A 9 -17.37 6.20 -1.44
C ALA A 9 -18.45 5.12 -1.51
N LYS A 10 -18.77 4.69 -2.71
CA LYS A 10 -19.70 3.59 -2.93
C LYS A 10 -18.90 2.31 -3.06
N LEU A 11 -19.31 1.28 -2.33
CA LEU A 11 -18.83 -0.07 -2.55
C LEU A 11 -19.66 -0.71 -3.65
N ILE A 12 -19.03 -1.10 -4.77
CA ILE A 12 -19.70 -1.80 -5.87
C ILE A 12 -19.22 -3.25 -5.86
N TYR A 13 -20.12 -4.15 -5.50
CA TYR A 13 -19.86 -5.60 -5.48
C TYR A 13 -20.03 -6.20 -6.87
N LYS A 14 -19.10 -7.10 -7.24
CA LYS A 14 -19.13 -7.86 -8.50
C LYS A 14 -19.52 -6.95 -9.68
N PRO A 15 -18.72 -5.90 -9.99
CA PRO A 15 -19.08 -4.86 -10.93
C PRO A 15 -19.34 -5.45 -12.33
N GLU A 16 -20.46 -5.09 -12.93
CA GLU A 16 -20.81 -5.50 -14.31
C GLU A 16 -20.41 -4.43 -15.35
N ASP A 17 -20.11 -3.21 -14.90
CA ASP A 17 -19.77 -2.12 -15.80
C ASP A 17 -18.38 -2.37 -16.44
N ARG A 18 -18.33 -2.36 -17.75
CA ARG A 18 -17.11 -2.58 -18.53
C ARG A 18 -15.97 -1.61 -18.18
N ILE A 19 -16.27 -0.44 -17.63
CA ILE A 19 -15.22 0.52 -17.22
C ILE A 19 -14.27 -0.05 -16.16
N TYR A 20 -14.66 -1.10 -15.43
CA TYR A 20 -13.84 -1.80 -14.44
C TYR A 20 -13.16 -3.07 -14.98
N SER A 21 -13.47 -3.47 -16.22
CA SER A 21 -12.95 -4.68 -16.86
C SER A 21 -11.44 -4.58 -17.09
N GLU A 22 -10.73 -5.68 -16.86
CA GLU A 22 -9.29 -5.80 -17.15
C GLU A 22 -8.94 -5.46 -18.59
N GLU A 23 -9.83 -5.80 -19.54
CA GLU A 23 -9.61 -5.60 -20.98
C GLU A 23 -9.33 -4.15 -21.37
N ILE A 24 -9.86 -3.19 -20.61
CA ILE A 24 -9.73 -1.75 -20.92
C ILE A 24 -8.80 -0.99 -19.97
N ARG A 25 -8.24 -1.64 -18.95
CA ARG A 25 -7.29 -1.01 -18.02
C ARG A 25 -6.02 -0.61 -18.76
N ARG A 26 -5.47 0.54 -18.40
CA ARG A 26 -4.23 1.10 -18.97
C ARG A 26 -3.22 1.48 -17.92
N PHE A 27 -3.67 1.55 -16.71
CA PHE A 27 -2.89 1.77 -15.52
C PHE A 27 -3.34 0.80 -14.45
N GLN A 28 -2.39 0.15 -13.79
CA GLN A 28 -2.58 -0.63 -12.58
C GLN A 28 -1.34 -0.52 -11.71
N GLY A 29 -1.51 -0.41 -10.39
CA GLY A 29 -0.37 -0.36 -9.49
C GLY A 29 -0.72 -0.20 -8.04
N CYS A 30 0.31 -0.07 -7.22
CA CYS A 30 0.24 0.12 -5.77
C CYS A 30 -0.56 -0.99 -5.08
N THR A 31 -0.13 -2.21 -5.33
CA THR A 31 -0.79 -3.42 -4.82
C THR A 31 -0.62 -3.61 -3.32
N THR A 32 -1.56 -4.33 -2.72
CA THR A 32 -1.58 -4.74 -1.31
C THR A 32 -2.16 -6.15 -1.18
N VAL A 33 -1.75 -6.88 -0.16
CA VAL A 33 -2.21 -8.24 0.14
C VAL A 33 -2.63 -8.38 1.58
N ALA A 34 -3.65 -9.20 1.85
CA ALA A 34 -3.99 -9.67 3.19
C ALA A 34 -4.36 -11.15 3.15
N VAL A 35 -3.94 -11.90 4.16
CA VAL A 35 -4.23 -13.32 4.32
C VAL A 35 -5.13 -13.49 5.53
N THR A 36 -6.28 -14.13 5.34
CA THR A 36 -7.24 -14.40 6.43
C THR A 36 -6.82 -15.58 7.29
N LYS A 37 -7.45 -15.74 8.46
CA LYS A 37 -7.25 -16.91 9.33
C LYS A 37 -7.66 -18.24 8.65
N GLY A 38 -8.65 -18.20 7.74
CA GLY A 38 -9.04 -19.34 6.91
C GLY A 38 -8.09 -19.67 5.77
N GLY A 39 -7.13 -18.77 5.49
CA GLY A 39 -6.13 -18.93 4.42
C GLY A 39 -6.55 -18.35 3.07
N ARG A 40 -7.67 -17.62 2.99
CA ARG A 40 -8.03 -16.85 1.80
C ARG A 40 -7.05 -15.70 1.63
N ILE A 41 -6.57 -15.49 0.40
CA ILE A 41 -5.66 -14.41 0.05
C ILE A 41 -6.46 -13.32 -0.66
N TYR A 42 -6.50 -12.12 -0.09
CA TYR A 42 -7.05 -10.94 -0.74
C TYR A 42 -5.94 -10.12 -1.37
N LEU A 43 -6.15 -9.67 -2.60
CA LEU A 43 -5.31 -8.69 -3.28
C LEU A 43 -6.13 -7.45 -3.61
N GLY A 44 -5.54 -6.29 -3.36
CA GLY A 44 -6.10 -5.01 -3.75
C GLY A 44 -5.07 -4.18 -4.52
N TRP A 45 -5.54 -3.38 -5.47
CA TRP A 45 -4.73 -2.37 -6.15
C TRP A 45 -5.65 -1.30 -6.71
N TYR A 46 -5.11 -0.24 -7.26
CA TYR A 46 -5.94 0.72 -7.97
C TYR A 46 -5.58 0.78 -9.46
N SER A 47 -6.57 1.18 -10.24
CA SER A 47 -6.55 1.24 -11.69
C SER A 47 -7.38 2.45 -12.16
N GLY A 48 -7.67 2.50 -13.44
CA GLY A 48 -8.48 3.55 -14.04
C GLY A 48 -7.65 4.75 -14.52
N GLY A 49 -8.12 5.36 -15.61
CA GLY A 49 -7.31 6.35 -16.32
C GLY A 49 -6.11 5.72 -17.02
N ASP A 50 -5.14 6.54 -17.38
CA ASP A 50 -3.91 6.12 -18.07
C ASP A 50 -2.65 6.28 -17.21
N ARG A 51 -2.81 6.75 -15.97
CA ARG A 51 -1.73 7.05 -15.01
C ARG A 51 -2.26 7.23 -13.58
N GLU A 52 -1.35 7.52 -12.68
CA GLU A 52 -1.62 8.02 -11.33
C GLU A 52 -0.96 9.40 -11.12
N PRO A 53 -1.61 10.30 -10.39
CA PRO A 53 -3.03 10.27 -10.08
C PRO A 53 -3.89 10.66 -11.30
N HIS A 54 -5.09 10.10 -11.40
CA HIS A 54 -6.06 10.42 -12.46
C HIS A 54 -7.46 10.50 -11.86
N ILE A 55 -8.33 11.35 -12.44
CA ILE A 55 -9.71 11.52 -11.95
C ILE A 55 -10.57 10.25 -12.07
N ASP A 56 -10.20 9.34 -12.97
CA ASP A 56 -10.88 8.06 -13.18
C ASP A 56 -10.27 6.91 -12.35
N ASN A 57 -9.33 7.18 -11.45
CA ASN A 57 -8.80 6.14 -10.61
C ASN A 57 -9.88 5.55 -9.69
N TYR A 58 -9.83 4.25 -9.52
CA TYR A 58 -10.67 3.45 -8.61
C TYR A 58 -9.86 2.32 -7.99
N ASN A 59 -10.22 1.93 -6.78
CA ASN A 59 -9.64 0.76 -6.13
C ASN A 59 -10.45 -0.49 -6.46
N LEU A 60 -9.79 -1.64 -6.46
CA LEU A 60 -10.45 -2.93 -6.64
C LEU A 60 -9.87 -4.00 -5.72
N LEU A 61 -10.65 -5.03 -5.47
CA LEU A 61 -10.34 -6.15 -4.59
C LEU A 61 -10.72 -7.46 -5.27
N VAL A 62 -9.80 -8.42 -5.24
CA VAL A 62 -10.01 -9.81 -5.66
C VAL A 62 -9.57 -10.76 -4.54
N TYR A 63 -9.93 -12.05 -4.61
CA TYR A 63 -9.47 -13.04 -3.66
C TYR A 63 -9.13 -14.38 -4.32
N SER A 64 -8.35 -15.20 -3.58
CA SER A 64 -7.97 -16.56 -3.94
C SER A 64 -8.23 -17.50 -2.77
N ASP A 65 -8.85 -18.66 -3.04
CA ASP A 65 -9.06 -19.75 -2.10
C ASP A 65 -8.11 -20.95 -2.32
N ASP A 66 -7.22 -20.84 -3.31
CA ASP A 66 -6.32 -21.93 -3.73
C ASP A 66 -4.82 -21.57 -3.56
N LYS A 67 -4.52 -20.74 -2.56
CA LYS A 67 -3.17 -20.29 -2.20
C LYS A 67 -2.51 -19.45 -3.29
N GLY A 68 -3.30 -18.62 -3.99
CA GLY A 68 -2.82 -17.67 -4.98
C GLY A 68 -2.66 -18.25 -6.40
N LYS A 69 -3.09 -19.48 -6.67
CA LYS A 69 -3.00 -20.07 -8.01
C LYS A 69 -3.99 -19.43 -8.97
N THR A 70 -5.22 -19.20 -8.52
CA THR A 70 -6.25 -18.49 -9.28
C THR A 70 -6.91 -17.43 -8.41
N PHE A 71 -7.45 -16.40 -9.05
CA PHE A 71 -8.16 -15.30 -8.38
C PHE A 71 -9.57 -15.16 -8.94
N SER A 72 -10.47 -14.67 -8.07
CA SER A 72 -11.83 -14.29 -8.47
C SER A 72 -11.78 -13.15 -9.50
N SER A 73 -12.90 -12.93 -10.20
CA SER A 73 -13.19 -11.62 -10.76
C SER A 73 -13.25 -10.57 -9.66
N GLU A 74 -13.39 -9.30 -10.03
CA GLU A 74 -13.48 -8.20 -9.07
C GLU A 74 -14.62 -8.44 -8.07
N LEU A 75 -14.24 -8.70 -6.80
CA LEU A 75 -15.21 -8.83 -5.71
C LEU A 75 -15.84 -7.48 -5.39
N LEU A 76 -15.00 -6.45 -5.36
CA LEU A 76 -15.36 -5.12 -4.90
C LEU A 76 -14.59 -4.08 -5.71
N VAL A 77 -15.29 -3.02 -6.09
CA VAL A 77 -14.70 -1.78 -6.62
C VAL A 77 -15.10 -0.61 -5.75
N ILE A 78 -14.14 0.26 -5.46
CA ILE A 78 -14.34 1.52 -4.75
C ILE A 78 -14.02 2.65 -5.73
N PRO A 79 -15.04 3.17 -6.46
CA PRO A 79 -14.83 4.16 -7.51
C PRO A 79 -14.63 5.57 -6.95
N GLY A 80 -14.11 6.45 -7.77
CA GLY A 80 -14.28 7.88 -7.61
C GLY A 80 -15.73 8.34 -7.87
N SER A 81 -15.98 9.62 -7.78
CA SER A 81 -17.31 10.17 -8.08
C SER A 81 -17.56 10.29 -9.59
N ARG A 82 -18.84 10.17 -10.01
CA ARG A 82 -19.24 10.29 -11.42
C ARG A 82 -18.97 11.67 -12.03
N ASP A 83 -18.96 12.70 -11.21
CA ASP A 83 -18.65 14.06 -11.62
C ASP A 83 -17.14 14.36 -11.63
N HIS A 84 -16.32 13.32 -11.43
CA HIS A 84 -14.86 13.39 -11.35
C HIS A 84 -14.30 14.34 -10.27
N SER A 85 -15.14 14.77 -9.34
CA SER A 85 -14.69 15.65 -8.25
C SER A 85 -13.98 14.91 -7.12
N ILE A 86 -14.23 13.61 -6.99
CA ILE A 86 -13.60 12.73 -6.00
C ILE A 86 -12.85 11.62 -6.73
N GLN A 87 -11.58 11.50 -6.41
CA GLN A 87 -10.70 10.41 -6.83
C GLN A 87 -10.59 9.37 -5.73
N SER A 88 -10.56 8.09 -6.08
CA SER A 88 -10.37 6.98 -5.15
C SER A 88 -9.12 6.18 -5.51
N LEU A 89 -8.15 6.10 -4.60
CA LEU A 89 -6.85 5.47 -4.83
C LEU A 89 -6.25 4.93 -3.54
N ASP A 90 -5.07 4.32 -3.65
CA ASP A 90 -4.23 3.93 -2.52
C ASP A 90 -4.89 2.97 -1.54
N ILE A 91 -5.50 1.91 -2.08
CA ILE A 91 -6.03 0.81 -1.27
C ILE A 91 -4.92 0.17 -0.43
N GLN A 92 -5.24 -0.14 0.84
CA GLN A 92 -4.39 -0.91 1.75
C GLN A 92 -5.25 -1.93 2.50
N LEU A 93 -4.80 -3.18 2.53
CA LEU A 93 -5.47 -4.29 3.20
C LEU A 93 -4.75 -4.67 4.49
N TRP A 94 -5.51 -5.06 5.49
CA TRP A 94 -5.01 -5.59 6.75
C TRP A 94 -6.05 -6.48 7.42
N VAL A 95 -5.62 -7.65 7.90
CA VAL A 95 -6.42 -8.52 8.76
C VAL A 95 -6.01 -8.27 10.20
N ASP A 96 -6.96 -7.92 11.06
CA ASP A 96 -6.72 -7.65 12.47
C ASP A 96 -6.55 -8.93 13.31
N GLY A 97 -6.21 -8.77 14.59
CA GLY A 97 -6.04 -9.88 15.53
C GLY A 97 -7.32 -10.70 15.77
N GLU A 98 -8.51 -10.14 15.52
CA GLU A 98 -9.79 -10.83 15.61
C GLU A 98 -10.11 -11.60 14.33
N GLY A 99 -9.50 -11.26 13.22
CA GLY A 99 -9.65 -11.89 11.91
C GLY A 99 -10.54 -11.11 10.94
N ALA A 100 -10.93 -9.88 11.30
CA ALA A 100 -11.65 -9.01 10.39
C ALA A 100 -10.71 -8.43 9.33
N LEU A 101 -11.16 -8.38 8.08
CA LEU A 101 -10.46 -7.73 6.99
C LEU A 101 -10.83 -6.26 6.93
N HIS A 102 -9.85 -5.41 7.10
CA HIS A 102 -9.93 -3.97 6.93
C HIS A 102 -9.46 -3.59 5.53
N VAL A 103 -10.27 -2.81 4.84
CA VAL A 103 -9.95 -2.19 3.56
C VAL A 103 -9.86 -0.69 3.79
N TYR A 104 -8.67 -0.14 3.66
CA TYR A 104 -8.40 1.29 3.74
C TYR A 104 -8.18 1.86 2.35
N TRP A 105 -8.56 3.11 2.12
CA TRP A 105 -8.25 3.83 0.90
C TRP A 105 -8.24 5.34 1.13
N VAL A 106 -7.78 6.08 0.13
CA VAL A 106 -7.80 7.54 0.12
C VAL A 106 -8.82 8.03 -0.89
N GLN A 107 -9.59 9.03 -0.50
CA GLN A 107 -10.40 9.85 -1.39
C GLN A 107 -9.84 11.27 -1.43
N ASN A 108 -9.45 11.70 -2.61
CA ASN A 108 -9.03 13.07 -2.85
C ASN A 108 -10.19 13.87 -3.41
N ASP A 109 -10.52 15.00 -2.78
CA ASP A 109 -11.36 16.00 -3.42
C ASP A 109 -10.49 16.78 -4.39
N VAL A 110 -10.66 16.49 -5.68
CA VAL A 110 -9.90 17.12 -6.78
C VAL A 110 -10.69 18.25 -7.45
N SER A 111 -11.82 18.69 -6.88
CA SER A 111 -12.64 19.78 -7.40
C SER A 111 -11.83 21.05 -7.68
N PRO A 112 -10.84 21.46 -6.88
CA PRO A 112 -9.98 22.59 -7.21
C PRO A 112 -9.19 22.40 -8.50
N ALA A 113 -8.66 21.20 -8.74
CA ALA A 113 -7.87 20.88 -9.94
C ALA A 113 -8.74 20.85 -11.22
N LEU A 114 -10.03 20.54 -11.12
CA LEU A 114 -10.96 20.54 -12.26
C LEU A 114 -11.24 21.94 -12.81
N LYS A 115 -11.00 22.99 -12.03
CA LYS A 115 -11.13 24.39 -12.48
C LYS A 115 -10.03 24.79 -13.45
N SER A 116 -8.90 24.10 -13.41
CA SER A 116 -7.76 24.30 -14.31
C SER A 116 -7.20 22.93 -14.71
N PRO A 117 -7.93 22.15 -15.53
CA PRO A 117 -7.49 20.82 -15.92
C PRO A 117 -6.18 20.89 -16.70
N PRO A 118 -5.29 19.88 -16.55
CA PRO A 118 -4.09 19.81 -17.37
C PRO A 118 -4.47 19.68 -18.86
N PRO A 119 -3.71 20.31 -19.77
CA PRO A 119 -4.01 20.27 -21.19
C PRO A 119 -3.97 18.83 -21.74
N LEU A 120 -4.82 18.55 -22.71
CA LEU A 120 -4.81 17.27 -23.42
C LEU A 120 -3.51 17.12 -24.23
N HIS A 121 -3.03 15.89 -24.33
CA HIS A 121 -1.88 15.58 -25.15
C HIS A 121 -2.19 15.79 -26.63
N PRO A 122 -1.33 16.51 -27.40
CA PRO A 122 -1.66 16.93 -28.75
C PRO A 122 -1.85 15.76 -29.75
N THR A 123 -1.24 14.62 -29.50
CA THR A 123 -1.25 13.46 -30.39
C THR A 123 -1.86 12.18 -29.78
N LYS A 124 -2.22 12.22 -28.50
CA LYS A 124 -2.80 11.08 -27.79
C LYS A 124 -4.14 11.52 -27.19
N PRO A 125 -5.25 11.33 -27.93
CA PRO A 125 -6.57 11.70 -27.43
C PRO A 125 -6.84 11.00 -26.09
N ARG A 126 -7.43 11.70 -25.14
CA ARG A 126 -7.71 11.28 -23.76
C ARG A 126 -6.51 11.19 -22.84
N MET A 127 -5.31 11.55 -23.24
CA MET A 127 -4.18 11.76 -22.33
C MET A 127 -4.03 13.26 -22.01
N THR A 128 -3.58 13.55 -20.81
CA THR A 128 -3.25 14.90 -20.39
C THR A 128 -1.72 15.09 -20.33
N ILE A 129 -1.26 16.33 -20.52
CA ILE A 129 0.14 16.68 -20.28
C ILE A 129 0.29 17.05 -18.80
N GLY A 130 1.09 16.29 -18.07
CA GLY A 130 1.25 16.47 -16.62
C GLY A 130 0.13 15.82 -15.80
N ASN A 131 0.25 15.92 -14.51
CA ASN A 131 -0.70 15.38 -13.55
C ASN A 131 -1.67 16.45 -13.10
N TYR A 132 -2.86 16.04 -12.62
CA TYR A 132 -3.70 16.93 -11.85
C TYR A 132 -2.91 17.42 -10.63
N MET A 133 -2.96 18.74 -10.38
CA MET A 133 -2.32 19.33 -9.20
C MET A 133 -3.10 18.91 -7.95
N PHE A 134 -2.43 18.25 -7.02
CA PHE A 134 -3.04 17.73 -5.79
C PHE A 134 -2.67 18.52 -4.53
N ASP A 135 -1.83 19.52 -4.67
CA ASP A 135 -1.35 20.31 -3.53
C ASP A 135 -2.50 21.04 -2.80
N ASP A 136 -3.61 21.29 -3.50
CA ASP A 136 -4.82 21.91 -2.93
C ASP A 136 -5.93 20.89 -2.58
N CYS A 137 -5.65 19.59 -2.69
CA CYS A 137 -6.65 18.55 -2.49
C CYS A 137 -6.75 18.15 -1.02
N THR A 138 -7.96 17.83 -0.58
CA THR A 138 -8.18 17.19 0.71
C THR A 138 -7.97 15.69 0.55
N HIS A 139 -7.01 15.13 1.29
CA HIS A 139 -6.75 13.70 1.35
C HIS A 139 -7.54 13.08 2.49
N ALA A 140 -8.63 12.42 2.18
CA ALA A 140 -9.52 11.79 3.14
C ALA A 140 -9.22 10.30 3.27
N TRP A 141 -8.88 9.85 4.48
CA TRP A 141 -8.62 8.45 4.81
C TRP A 141 -9.91 7.75 5.22
N TRP A 142 -10.25 6.68 4.53
CA TRP A 142 -11.48 5.90 4.70
C TRP A 142 -11.20 4.44 5.01
N GLU A 143 -12.19 3.76 5.59
CA GLU A 143 -12.17 2.35 5.92
C GLU A 143 -13.52 1.70 5.65
N SER A 144 -13.49 0.44 5.24
CA SER A 144 -14.60 -0.50 5.32
C SER A 144 -14.10 -1.83 5.89
N VAL A 145 -14.92 -2.52 6.66
CA VAL A 145 -14.52 -3.74 7.39
C VAL A 145 -15.42 -4.91 6.97
N CYS A 146 -14.80 -6.06 6.70
CA CYS A 146 -15.49 -7.33 6.55
C CYS A 146 -15.22 -8.20 7.79
N ARG A 147 -16.25 -8.48 8.59
CA ARG A 147 -16.12 -9.25 9.84
C ARG A 147 -15.92 -10.75 9.62
N ASP A 148 -16.42 -11.28 8.51
CA ASP A 148 -16.24 -12.67 8.11
C ASP A 148 -15.66 -12.73 6.68
N PRO A 149 -14.35 -12.47 6.52
CA PRO A 149 -13.73 -12.43 5.20
C PRO A 149 -13.60 -13.82 4.55
N ASP A 150 -13.77 -14.90 5.32
CA ASP A 150 -13.74 -16.28 4.81
C ASP A 150 -15.11 -16.79 4.37
N ALA A 151 -16.19 -15.99 4.51
CA ALA A 151 -17.51 -16.32 4.01
C ALA A 151 -17.52 -16.53 2.48
N ASN A 152 -18.45 -17.33 1.98
CA ASN A 152 -18.64 -17.51 0.54
C ASN A 152 -18.99 -16.19 -0.16
N GLU A 153 -19.75 -15.34 0.52
CA GLU A 153 -20.11 -13.98 0.08
C GLU A 153 -19.71 -12.98 1.17
N PRO A 154 -18.47 -12.50 1.18
CA PRO A 154 -18.01 -11.56 2.19
C PRO A 154 -18.71 -10.21 2.02
N ILE A 155 -19.21 -9.69 3.12
CA ILE A 155 -19.95 -8.41 3.17
C ILE A 155 -19.09 -7.40 3.93
N PHE A 156 -18.91 -6.23 3.30
CA PHE A 156 -18.19 -5.10 3.88
C PHE A 156 -19.17 -4.10 4.50
N GLU A 157 -18.81 -3.58 5.67
CA GLU A 157 -19.54 -2.53 6.35
C GLU A 157 -19.58 -1.24 5.53
N GLU A 158 -20.52 -0.36 5.81
CA GLU A 158 -20.57 0.97 5.19
C GLU A 158 -19.24 1.73 5.43
N PRO A 159 -18.74 2.45 4.43
CA PRO A 159 -17.52 3.21 4.53
C PRO A 159 -17.51 4.21 5.69
N ARG A 160 -16.41 4.25 6.43
CA ARG A 160 -16.20 5.14 7.56
C ARG A 160 -15.02 6.08 7.30
N TYR A 161 -15.23 7.37 7.47
CA TYR A 161 -14.18 8.37 7.44
C TYR A 161 -13.32 8.28 8.72
N LEU A 162 -12.01 8.21 8.58
CA LEU A 162 -11.07 8.05 9.68
C LEU A 162 -10.25 9.32 9.98
N GLY A 163 -10.14 10.23 9.03
CA GLY A 163 -9.32 11.43 9.19
C GLY A 163 -8.64 11.85 7.88
N ILE A 164 -7.61 12.67 8.01
CA ILE A 164 -6.79 13.15 6.89
C ILE A 164 -5.52 12.29 6.80
N GLY A 165 -5.03 12.09 5.59
CA GLY A 165 -3.75 11.47 5.29
C GLY A 165 -3.84 10.24 4.39
N PHE A 166 -2.67 9.71 4.05
CA PHE A 166 -2.49 8.52 3.24
C PHE A 166 -2.01 7.35 4.10
N LEU A 167 -2.69 6.22 4.05
CA LEU A 167 -2.19 4.97 4.64
C LEU A 167 -1.67 4.08 3.51
N ARG A 168 -0.35 3.86 3.48
CA ARG A 168 0.31 3.04 2.45
C ARG A 168 1.07 1.86 3.02
N CYS A 169 0.76 1.47 4.25
CA CYS A 169 1.35 0.32 4.93
C CYS A 169 0.33 -0.33 5.86
N LYS A 170 0.63 -1.57 6.26
CA LYS A 170 -0.12 -2.20 7.33
C LYS A 170 0.12 -1.47 8.66
N PRO A 171 -0.89 -1.37 9.53
CA PRO A 171 -0.70 -0.82 10.87
C PRO A 171 0.24 -1.71 11.70
N LEU A 172 0.98 -1.08 12.62
CA LEU A 172 1.76 -1.78 13.62
C LEU A 172 0.94 -1.97 14.90
N VAL A 173 0.63 -3.20 15.26
CA VAL A 173 0.10 -3.54 16.57
C VAL A 173 1.28 -3.79 17.51
N MET A 174 1.41 -3.00 18.58
CA MET A 174 2.47 -3.11 19.56
C MET A 174 2.14 -4.15 20.66
N ASP A 175 3.13 -4.53 21.44
CA ASP A 175 3.04 -5.51 22.53
C ASP A 175 2.01 -5.18 23.61
N ASN A 176 1.69 -3.90 23.79
CA ASN A 176 0.67 -3.41 24.72
C ASN A 176 -0.73 -3.30 24.10
N GLY A 177 -0.91 -3.76 22.86
CA GLY A 177 -2.17 -3.73 22.12
C GLY A 177 -2.50 -2.39 21.45
N GLU A 178 -1.73 -1.33 21.69
CA GLU A 178 -1.90 -0.08 20.94
C GLU A 178 -1.49 -0.28 19.47
N THR A 179 -2.17 0.42 18.56
CA THR A 179 -1.95 0.31 17.12
C THR A 179 -1.51 1.63 16.53
N VAL A 180 -0.44 1.61 15.74
CA VAL A 180 0.10 2.78 15.04
C VAL A 180 -0.25 2.68 13.56
N PHE A 181 -0.94 3.69 13.04
CA PHE A 181 -1.24 3.87 11.62
C PHE A 181 -0.37 4.99 11.07
N PHE A 182 0.58 4.69 10.22
CA PHE A 182 1.40 5.70 9.56
C PHE A 182 0.65 6.33 8.37
N ASN A 183 -0.43 7.04 8.68
CA ASN A 183 -1.22 7.80 7.71
C ASN A 183 -0.59 9.18 7.51
N TYR A 184 0.40 9.26 6.64
CA TYR A 184 1.20 10.45 6.42
C TYR A 184 0.40 11.62 5.82
N ASP A 185 0.90 12.83 6.05
CA ASP A 185 0.41 14.07 5.44
C ASP A 185 1.54 14.67 4.59
N GLN A 186 1.29 14.83 3.30
CA GLN A 186 2.28 15.35 2.36
C GLN A 186 2.71 16.80 2.65
N LEU A 187 1.81 17.58 3.25
CA LEU A 187 2.04 18.99 3.53
C LEU A 187 2.77 19.22 4.88
N CYS A 188 2.92 18.19 5.70
CA CYS A 188 3.61 18.28 6.98
C CYS A 188 5.10 18.01 6.81
N ASP A 189 5.94 18.76 7.51
CA ASP A 189 7.41 18.59 7.58
C ASP A 189 7.85 17.47 8.53
N ARG A 190 6.91 16.83 9.24
CA ARG A 190 7.14 15.73 10.18
C ARG A 190 6.40 14.47 9.76
N TYR A 191 6.96 13.30 10.09
CA TYR A 191 6.28 12.01 9.85
C TYR A 191 5.01 11.92 10.69
N GLY A 192 3.84 11.93 10.02
CA GLY A 192 2.54 11.91 10.66
C GLY A 192 2.00 10.48 10.84
N TYR A 193 1.37 10.21 11.98
CA TYR A 193 0.73 8.92 12.26
C TYR A 193 -0.44 9.09 13.22
N THR A 194 -1.30 8.07 13.30
CA THR A 194 -2.39 7.99 14.28
C THR A 194 -2.12 6.84 15.23
N LEU A 195 -2.08 7.13 16.53
CA LEU A 195 -2.01 6.15 17.60
C LEU A 195 -3.43 5.82 18.07
N VAL A 196 -3.74 4.53 18.14
CA VAL A 196 -5.04 4.02 18.59
C VAL A 196 -4.81 3.20 19.87
N SER A 197 -5.61 3.46 20.92
CA SER A 197 -5.55 2.72 22.18
C SER A 197 -5.89 1.23 21.97
N ALA A 198 -5.42 0.37 22.89
CA ALA A 198 -5.63 -1.07 22.83
C ALA A 198 -7.12 -1.48 22.80
N ASP A 199 -8.01 -0.68 23.37
CA ASP A 199 -9.46 -0.88 23.34
C ASP A 199 -10.14 -0.24 22.11
N GLY A 200 -9.38 0.37 21.21
CA GLY A 200 -9.84 1.01 19.98
C GLY A 200 -10.62 2.32 20.16
N LYS A 201 -10.82 2.79 21.40
CA LYS A 201 -11.71 3.93 21.69
C LYS A 201 -11.07 5.29 21.50
N THR A 202 -9.75 5.39 21.75
CA THR A 202 -9.01 6.64 21.62
C THR A 202 -8.17 6.63 20.36
N ARG A 203 -8.23 7.71 19.60
CA ARG A 203 -7.40 7.96 18.42
C ARG A 203 -6.72 9.30 18.57
N GLU A 204 -5.41 9.32 18.50
CA GLU A 204 -4.60 10.52 18.64
C GLU A 204 -3.73 10.73 17.41
N ARG A 205 -3.82 11.91 16.80
CA ARG A 205 -2.91 12.31 15.71
C ARG A 205 -1.60 12.81 16.30
N LEU A 206 -0.51 12.15 15.96
CA LEU A 206 0.82 12.45 16.44
C LEU A 206 1.77 12.70 15.27
N TYR A 207 2.92 13.30 15.59
CA TYR A 207 3.95 13.62 14.61
C TYR A 207 5.31 13.17 15.15
N GLY A 208 6.02 12.41 14.31
CA GLY A 208 7.37 11.90 14.60
C GLY A 208 8.48 12.91 14.37
N ALA A 209 9.63 12.42 13.96
CA ALA A 209 10.78 13.24 13.59
C ALA A 209 10.50 14.17 12.41
N GLU A 210 11.32 15.19 12.23
CA GLU A 210 11.37 15.96 10.99
C GLU A 210 11.74 15.06 9.83
N LYS A 211 11.13 15.30 8.69
CA LYS A 211 11.35 14.49 7.48
C LYS A 211 12.72 14.82 6.88
N ILE A 212 13.47 13.79 6.55
CA ILE A 212 14.50 13.89 5.54
C ILE A 212 13.76 14.16 4.20
N PRO A 213 14.30 14.99 3.29
CA PRO A 213 13.59 15.40 2.09
C PRO A 213 12.89 14.25 1.39
N VAL A 214 11.56 14.35 1.26
CA VAL A 214 10.70 13.33 0.68
C VAL A 214 9.49 13.98 0.01
N LYS A 215 9.05 13.39 -1.11
CA LYS A 215 7.81 13.81 -1.77
C LYS A 215 6.61 13.01 -1.25
N PHE A 216 6.80 11.70 -1.01
CA PHE A 216 5.80 10.79 -0.46
C PHE A 216 6.47 10.00 0.67
N ASP A 217 6.08 10.27 1.90
CA ASP A 217 6.73 9.75 3.10
C ASP A 217 6.12 8.41 3.56
N GLU A 218 5.96 7.49 2.62
CA GLU A 218 5.52 6.13 2.91
C GLU A 218 6.41 5.51 3.98
N THR A 219 5.82 5.34 5.15
CA THR A 219 6.50 4.95 6.39
C THR A 219 5.95 3.62 6.86
N MET A 220 6.83 2.73 7.30
CA MET A 220 6.49 1.48 7.97
C MET A 220 7.29 1.34 9.25
N ALA A 221 6.80 0.56 10.20
CA ALA A 221 7.51 0.33 11.45
C ALA A 221 7.33 -1.11 11.94
N TYR A 222 8.22 -1.51 12.84
CA TYR A 222 8.12 -2.75 13.59
C TYR A 222 8.66 -2.54 15.00
N GLN A 223 8.16 -3.37 15.94
CA GLN A 223 8.64 -3.34 17.31
C GLN A 223 9.86 -4.24 17.44
N LEU A 224 10.90 -3.72 18.10
CA LEU A 224 12.13 -4.45 18.45
C LEU A 224 11.87 -5.40 19.63
N LYS A 225 12.73 -6.41 19.80
CA LYS A 225 12.66 -7.36 20.93
C LYS A 225 12.82 -6.67 22.29
N ASP A 226 13.46 -5.50 22.34
CA ASP A 226 13.62 -4.69 23.56
C ASP A 226 12.43 -3.74 23.83
N GLY A 227 11.37 -3.80 23.01
CA GLY A 227 10.16 -2.99 23.15
C GLY A 227 10.20 -1.63 22.45
N ARG A 228 11.35 -1.16 21.98
CA ARG A 228 11.42 0.04 21.16
C ARG A 228 10.71 -0.18 19.82
N VAL A 229 10.31 0.91 19.18
CA VAL A 229 9.76 0.89 17.83
C VAL A 229 10.78 1.49 16.86
N ARG A 230 11.08 0.78 15.78
CA ARG A 230 11.89 1.29 14.67
C ARG A 230 10.97 1.65 13.51
N MET A 231 11.01 2.89 13.12
CA MET A 231 10.34 3.42 11.92
C MET A 231 11.34 3.43 10.77
N LEU A 232 10.91 2.98 9.62
CA LEU A 232 11.59 3.14 8.35
C LEU A 232 10.73 3.99 7.43
N ALA A 233 11.33 4.89 6.65
CA ALA A 233 10.59 5.75 5.74
C ALA A 233 11.32 5.89 4.39
N ARG A 234 10.51 6.14 3.35
CA ARG A 234 10.98 6.50 2.01
C ARG A 234 11.67 7.86 2.02
N SER A 235 12.68 8.05 1.19
CA SER A 235 13.42 9.31 1.06
C SER A 235 13.69 9.65 -0.41
N LEU A 236 13.89 10.94 -0.70
CA LEU A 236 14.39 11.42 -2.00
C LEU A 236 15.91 11.27 -2.16
N GLU A 237 16.62 11.00 -1.07
CA GLU A 237 18.08 10.93 -1.04
C GLU A 237 18.61 9.52 -1.35
N ASN A 238 17.87 8.73 -2.13
CA ASN A 238 18.26 7.39 -2.59
C ASN A 238 18.63 6.46 -1.43
N GLY A 239 17.64 6.11 -0.63
CA GLY A 239 17.82 5.20 0.49
C GLY A 239 16.64 5.21 1.42
N ILE A 240 16.68 4.28 2.37
CA ILE A 240 15.71 4.18 3.45
C ILE A 240 16.26 4.99 4.64
N VAL A 241 15.40 5.77 5.27
CA VAL A 241 15.72 6.48 6.52
C VAL A 241 15.06 5.79 7.70
N GLU A 242 15.60 5.99 8.90
CA GLU A 242 15.11 5.40 10.14
C GLU A 242 14.96 6.41 11.25
N SER A 243 14.07 6.13 12.19
CA SER A 243 13.94 6.79 13.48
C SER A 243 13.47 5.78 14.52
N TYR A 244 13.75 6.05 15.80
CA TYR A 244 13.43 5.15 16.90
C TYR A 244 12.57 5.84 17.95
N SER A 245 11.63 5.07 18.52
CA SER A 245 10.86 5.45 19.68
C SER A 245 11.14 4.49 20.84
N ALA A 246 11.42 5.04 22.03
CA ALA A 246 11.61 4.27 23.25
C ALA A 246 10.36 4.27 24.16
N ASP A 247 9.31 4.99 23.77
CA ASP A 247 8.09 5.24 24.56
C ASP A 247 6.81 4.86 23.81
N ARG A 248 6.89 3.78 23.01
CA ARG A 248 5.76 3.24 22.23
C ARG A 248 5.14 4.28 21.30
N ALA A 249 5.96 4.81 20.41
CA ALA A 249 5.59 5.76 19.37
C ALA A 249 5.06 7.12 19.86
N ARG A 250 5.40 7.57 21.07
CA ARG A 250 5.00 8.89 21.55
C ARG A 250 6.03 9.97 21.24
N SER A 251 7.30 9.61 21.28
CA SER A 251 8.40 10.46 20.82
C SER A 251 9.38 9.69 19.97
N TRP A 252 10.16 10.39 19.14
CA TRP A 252 11.04 9.79 18.17
C TRP A 252 12.41 10.49 18.15
N SER A 253 13.44 9.69 17.91
CA SER A 253 14.76 10.21 17.63
C SER A 253 14.77 11.01 16.32
N GLU A 254 15.80 11.80 16.10
CA GLU A 254 16.07 12.39 14.79
C GLU A 254 16.11 11.31 13.71
N ALA A 255 15.56 11.61 12.53
CA ALA A 255 15.60 10.71 11.38
C ALA A 255 17.01 10.71 10.78
N ARG A 256 17.50 9.54 10.35
CA ARG A 256 18.83 9.38 9.77
C ARG A 256 18.82 8.32 8.65
N PRO A 257 19.74 8.39 7.66
CA PRO A 257 19.91 7.35 6.67
C PRO A 257 20.31 6.00 7.29
N THR A 258 19.76 4.91 6.79
CA THR A 258 20.13 3.53 7.18
C THR A 258 21.36 2.99 6.45
N GLY A 259 21.73 3.57 5.31
CA GLY A 259 22.67 2.99 4.35
C GLY A 259 22.09 1.92 3.45
N ILE A 260 20.82 1.54 3.61
CA ILE A 260 20.13 0.59 2.73
C ILE A 260 19.69 1.35 1.47
N LYS A 261 20.11 0.85 0.31
CA LYS A 261 19.73 1.40 -0.98
C LYS A 261 18.23 1.27 -1.20
N SER A 262 17.65 2.28 -1.79
CA SER A 262 16.27 2.25 -2.29
C SER A 262 16.10 3.43 -3.24
N PRO A 263 15.63 3.24 -4.48
CA PRO A 263 15.20 4.35 -5.29
C PRO A 263 14.00 5.00 -4.60
N ASN A 264 13.67 6.22 -4.93
CA ASN A 264 12.53 6.91 -4.34
C ASN A 264 11.21 6.12 -4.59
N THR A 265 10.99 5.05 -3.80
CA THR A 265 9.84 4.14 -3.88
C THR A 265 9.50 3.54 -2.51
N ARG A 266 8.29 3.00 -2.37
CA ARG A 266 7.87 2.24 -1.19
C ARG A 266 8.64 0.92 -1.09
N PHE A 267 8.88 0.48 0.13
CA PHE A 267 9.39 -0.84 0.53
C PHE A 267 8.34 -1.52 1.44
N PHE A 268 8.62 -2.73 1.88
CA PHE A 268 7.85 -3.43 2.91
C PHE A 268 8.78 -3.91 4.02
N VAL A 269 8.38 -3.74 5.27
CA VAL A 269 9.08 -4.30 6.43
C VAL A 269 8.08 -4.89 7.41
N SER A 270 8.38 -6.05 7.94
CA SER A 270 7.56 -6.70 8.97
C SER A 270 8.40 -7.73 9.74
N ARG A 271 7.89 -8.13 10.90
CA ARG A 271 8.39 -9.31 11.60
C ARG A 271 7.69 -10.55 11.03
N THR A 272 8.46 -11.55 10.68
CA THR A 272 7.95 -12.85 10.20
C THR A 272 7.43 -13.71 11.37
N PRO A 273 6.67 -14.77 11.09
CA PRO A 273 6.22 -15.71 12.13
C PRO A 273 7.36 -16.38 12.91
N SER A 274 8.54 -16.55 12.33
CA SER A 274 9.73 -17.07 13.03
C SER A 274 10.35 -16.05 14.00
N GLY A 275 9.95 -14.79 13.91
CA GLY A 275 10.49 -13.67 14.70
C GLY A 275 11.64 -12.92 14.06
N ARG A 276 12.07 -13.27 12.84
CA ARG A 276 13.02 -12.46 12.05
C ARG A 276 12.37 -11.17 11.58
N VAL A 277 13.20 -10.17 11.30
CA VAL A 277 12.75 -8.99 10.55
C VAL A 277 13.01 -9.23 9.07
N MET A 278 11.95 -9.03 8.26
CA MET A 278 12.01 -9.11 6.81
C MET A 278 11.86 -7.72 6.22
N LEU A 279 12.76 -7.34 5.31
CA LEU A 279 12.68 -6.14 4.48
C LEU A 279 12.60 -6.54 3.02
N ILE A 280 11.64 -5.99 2.29
CA ILE A 280 11.49 -6.16 0.84
C ILE A 280 11.60 -4.80 0.19
N HIS A 281 12.58 -4.61 -0.68
CA HIS A 281 12.86 -3.32 -1.28
C HIS A 281 13.47 -3.47 -2.69
N ASN A 282 13.58 -2.38 -3.41
CA ASN A 282 14.40 -2.32 -4.62
C ASN A 282 15.86 -2.06 -4.20
N ASP A 283 16.75 -3.02 -4.40
CA ASP A 283 18.19 -2.88 -4.07
C ASP A 283 18.94 -2.15 -5.18
N HIS A 284 18.57 -0.92 -5.42
CA HIS A 284 19.18 -0.04 -6.40
C HIS A 284 19.09 1.42 -5.94
N ASP A 285 20.04 2.26 -6.35
CA ASP A 285 20.06 3.66 -5.89
C ASP A 285 18.97 4.54 -6.54
N THR A 286 18.70 4.33 -7.83
CA THR A 286 17.89 5.25 -8.62
C THR A 286 16.79 4.62 -9.48
N VAL A 287 16.96 3.32 -9.84
CA VAL A 287 16.05 2.61 -10.73
C VAL A 287 15.17 1.64 -9.94
N ARG A 288 13.90 1.56 -10.25
CA ARG A 288 12.96 0.58 -9.67
C ARG A 288 13.18 -0.78 -10.33
N THR A 289 14.19 -1.50 -9.85
CA THR A 289 14.62 -2.85 -10.26
C THR A 289 15.09 -3.63 -9.05
N ASP A 290 15.58 -4.85 -9.24
CA ASP A 290 16.19 -5.69 -8.21
C ASP A 290 15.35 -5.79 -6.93
N MET A 291 14.09 -6.27 -7.06
CA MET A 291 13.25 -6.54 -5.90
C MET A 291 13.91 -7.60 -5.03
N THR A 292 14.38 -7.19 -3.86
CA THR A 292 15.19 -7.99 -2.95
C THR A 292 14.48 -8.22 -1.64
N VAL A 293 14.51 -9.46 -1.16
CA VAL A 293 14.08 -9.82 0.20
C VAL A 293 15.32 -9.97 1.06
N LEU A 294 15.35 -9.27 2.18
CA LEU A 294 16.39 -9.37 3.22
C LEU A 294 15.78 -9.93 4.51
N LEU A 295 16.52 -10.79 5.23
CA LEU A 295 16.14 -11.30 6.55
C LEU A 295 17.22 -10.97 7.58
N SER A 296 16.78 -10.62 8.79
CA SER A 296 17.62 -10.26 9.93
C SER A 296 17.21 -11.06 11.18
N ASP A 297 18.20 -11.65 11.87
CA ASP A 297 18.03 -12.32 13.15
C ASP A 297 18.17 -11.37 14.35
N ASP A 298 18.71 -10.16 14.14
CA ASP A 298 19.11 -9.18 15.17
C ASP A 298 18.34 -7.84 15.07
N ASP A 299 17.05 -7.95 14.81
CA ASP A 299 16.13 -6.79 14.74
C ASP A 299 16.51 -5.75 13.67
N GLY A 300 17.13 -6.20 12.58
CA GLY A 300 17.52 -5.34 11.45
C GLY A 300 18.83 -4.57 11.68
N ALA A 301 19.62 -4.94 12.70
CA ALA A 301 20.95 -4.39 12.87
C ALA A 301 21.91 -4.88 11.79
N THR A 302 21.78 -6.17 11.42
CA THR A 302 22.45 -6.76 10.25
C THR A 302 21.45 -7.56 9.41
N TRP A 303 21.76 -7.73 8.12
CA TRP A 303 20.94 -8.49 7.18
C TRP A 303 21.73 -9.73 6.74
N SER A 304 21.49 -10.84 7.45
CA SER A 304 22.28 -12.06 7.31
C SER A 304 21.98 -12.84 6.04
N TYR A 305 20.76 -12.69 5.49
CA TYR A 305 20.31 -13.39 4.30
C TYR A 305 19.64 -12.43 3.33
N GLY A 306 19.80 -12.68 2.03
CA GLY A 306 19.17 -11.85 1.02
C GLY A 306 19.08 -12.55 -0.34
N THR A 307 17.97 -12.37 -1.03
CA THR A 307 17.71 -12.93 -2.35
C THR A 307 16.97 -11.93 -3.23
N VAL A 308 17.50 -11.71 -4.44
CA VAL A 308 16.80 -10.94 -5.49
C VAL A 308 15.76 -11.84 -6.13
N ILE A 309 14.50 -11.43 -6.09
CA ILE A 309 13.35 -12.19 -6.60
C ILE A 309 12.91 -11.76 -7.99
N ASP A 310 13.16 -10.52 -8.39
CA ASP A 310 12.87 -10.01 -9.73
C ASP A 310 13.88 -8.91 -10.10
N ARG A 311 14.42 -8.98 -11.32
CA ARG A 311 15.40 -8.03 -11.86
C ARG A 311 14.84 -7.14 -12.97
N ALA A 312 13.54 -7.24 -13.23
CA ALA A 312 12.91 -6.40 -14.24
C ALA A 312 12.96 -4.92 -13.84
N GLU A 313 12.99 -4.04 -14.81
CA GLU A 313 12.79 -2.62 -14.57
C GLU A 313 11.31 -2.29 -14.39
N GLY A 314 11.02 -1.20 -13.66
CA GLY A 314 9.66 -0.72 -13.41
C GLY A 314 8.88 -1.50 -12.36
N ILE A 315 9.56 -2.34 -11.56
CA ILE A 315 8.96 -3.06 -10.43
C ILE A 315 8.97 -2.19 -9.18
N SER A 316 7.86 -2.18 -8.44
CA SER A 316 7.75 -1.35 -7.24
C SER A 316 6.59 -1.76 -6.31
N TYR A 317 6.51 -1.10 -5.17
CA TYR A 317 5.41 -1.20 -4.20
C TYR A 317 5.17 -2.63 -3.70
N PRO A 318 6.18 -3.30 -3.14
CA PRO A 318 5.97 -4.60 -2.52
C PRO A 318 5.03 -4.47 -1.32
N ASP A 319 4.14 -5.44 -1.16
CA ASP A 319 3.37 -5.68 0.06
C ASP A 319 3.31 -7.17 0.32
N ALA A 320 3.41 -7.58 1.59
CA ALA A 320 3.42 -8.99 1.95
C ALA A 320 2.54 -9.29 3.15
N ASP A 321 2.12 -10.55 3.25
CA ASP A 321 1.42 -11.12 4.38
C ASP A 321 1.79 -12.60 4.53
N PHE A 322 1.29 -13.29 5.57
CA PHE A 322 1.73 -14.62 5.92
C PHE A 322 0.61 -15.65 5.84
N LEU A 323 0.85 -16.74 5.14
CA LEU A 323 0.03 -17.93 5.09
C LEU A 323 0.74 -19.07 5.87
N GLY A 324 0.58 -19.12 7.19
CA GLY A 324 1.42 -19.91 8.06
C GLY A 324 2.89 -19.46 7.96
N GLU A 325 3.79 -20.38 7.63
CA GLU A 325 5.22 -20.07 7.42
C GLU A 325 5.53 -19.47 6.02
N ARG A 326 4.55 -19.43 5.13
CA ARG A 326 4.74 -18.90 3.78
C ARG A 326 4.51 -17.41 3.74
N ILE A 327 5.37 -16.72 3.02
CA ILE A 327 5.28 -15.31 2.70
C ILE A 327 4.54 -15.18 1.36
N VAL A 328 3.46 -14.44 1.36
CA VAL A 328 2.69 -14.08 0.15
C VAL A 328 3.08 -12.65 -0.20
N LEU A 329 3.81 -12.48 -1.28
CA LEU A 329 4.32 -11.19 -1.73
C LEU A 329 3.66 -10.78 -3.03
N THR A 330 3.16 -9.56 -3.08
CA THR A 330 2.65 -8.90 -4.29
C THR A 330 3.42 -7.59 -4.55
N TYR A 331 3.57 -7.21 -5.81
CA TYR A 331 4.13 -5.94 -6.25
C TYR A 331 3.66 -5.60 -7.66
N ASP A 332 3.85 -4.37 -8.10
CA ASP A 332 3.50 -3.95 -9.45
C ASP A 332 4.71 -3.90 -10.39
N ARG A 333 4.46 -4.05 -11.69
CA ARG A 333 5.45 -3.93 -12.75
C ARG A 333 4.92 -3.10 -13.92
N CYS A 334 5.68 -2.06 -14.31
CA CYS A 334 5.41 -1.22 -15.48
C CYS A 334 3.97 -0.68 -15.53
N ARG A 335 3.53 0.02 -14.48
CA ARG A 335 2.14 0.47 -14.22
C ARG A 335 1.40 1.07 -15.41
N THR A 336 2.08 1.89 -16.21
CA THR A 336 1.51 2.63 -17.36
C THR A 336 1.78 1.96 -18.70
N ALA A 337 2.53 0.86 -18.72
CA ALA A 337 2.81 0.07 -19.90
C ALA A 337 2.09 -1.29 -19.81
N GLN A 338 2.77 -2.36 -19.41
CA GLN A 338 2.14 -3.67 -19.22
C GLN A 338 1.15 -3.67 -18.04
N GLY A 339 1.40 -2.84 -17.01
CA GLY A 339 0.56 -2.70 -15.83
C GLY A 339 0.30 -4.02 -15.13
N GLU A 340 1.37 -4.76 -14.84
CA GLU A 340 1.24 -6.11 -14.28
C GLU A 340 1.21 -6.07 -12.76
N ILE A 341 0.29 -6.84 -12.19
CA ILE A 341 0.21 -7.16 -10.77
C ILE A 341 0.84 -8.53 -10.59
N MET A 342 1.92 -8.58 -9.84
CA MET A 342 2.76 -9.75 -9.64
C MET A 342 2.48 -10.41 -8.29
N LEU A 343 2.62 -11.73 -8.22
CA LEU A 343 2.54 -12.51 -6.99
C LEU A 343 3.66 -13.54 -6.96
N THR A 344 4.17 -13.81 -5.77
CA THR A 344 4.98 -15.00 -5.47
C THR A 344 4.70 -15.46 -4.05
N VAL A 345 4.85 -16.78 -3.81
CA VAL A 345 4.66 -17.39 -2.49
C VAL A 345 5.89 -18.24 -2.19
N PHE A 346 6.57 -17.94 -1.09
CA PHE A 346 7.83 -18.56 -0.70
C PHE A 346 7.95 -18.68 0.83
N THR A 347 9.02 -19.28 1.31
CA THR A 347 9.36 -19.43 2.73
C THR A 347 10.64 -18.63 3.05
N GLU A 348 10.96 -18.46 4.33
CA GLU A 348 12.26 -17.91 4.73
C GLU A 348 13.41 -18.80 4.26
N ASP A 349 13.23 -20.13 4.25
CA ASP A 349 14.24 -21.06 3.74
C ASP A 349 14.51 -20.85 2.24
N ASP A 350 13.50 -20.51 1.45
CA ASP A 350 13.70 -20.15 0.05
C ASP A 350 14.57 -18.90 -0.10
N VAL A 351 14.42 -17.90 0.79
CA VAL A 351 15.27 -16.71 0.81
C VAL A 351 16.71 -17.08 1.20
N ILE A 352 16.87 -17.90 2.24
CA ILE A 352 18.18 -18.34 2.75
C ILE A 352 18.95 -19.13 1.68
N ASN A 353 18.24 -20.00 0.96
CA ASN A 353 18.83 -20.89 -0.04
C ASN A 353 18.85 -20.30 -1.46
N GLY A 354 18.26 -19.11 -1.68
CA GLY A 354 18.15 -18.50 -3.00
C GLY A 354 17.22 -19.25 -3.97
N THR A 355 16.18 -19.90 -3.44
CA THR A 355 15.24 -20.76 -4.20
C THR A 355 13.84 -20.17 -4.30
N VAL A 356 13.71 -18.84 -4.12
CA VAL A 356 12.41 -18.16 -4.24
C VAL A 356 11.80 -18.42 -5.62
N PRO A 357 10.54 -18.92 -5.70
CA PRO A 357 9.88 -19.17 -6.97
C PRO A 357 9.74 -17.92 -7.82
N THR A 358 9.84 -18.09 -9.14
CA THR A 358 9.62 -16.99 -10.09
C THR A 358 8.21 -16.41 -9.90
N PRO A 359 8.08 -15.09 -9.73
CA PRO A 359 6.79 -14.43 -9.62
C PRO A 359 5.95 -14.59 -10.89
N TRP A 360 4.62 -14.65 -10.72
CA TRP A 360 3.69 -14.75 -11.85
C TRP A 360 2.71 -13.58 -11.89
N VAL A 361 2.13 -13.35 -13.07
CA VAL A 361 1.19 -12.25 -13.32
C VAL A 361 -0.21 -12.66 -12.89
N ILE A 362 -0.86 -11.84 -12.05
CA ILE A 362 -2.24 -11.99 -11.61
C ILE A 362 -3.19 -11.20 -12.52
N SER A 363 -2.81 -9.97 -12.85
CA SER A 363 -3.56 -9.08 -13.73
C SER A 363 -2.61 -8.21 -14.54
N LYS A 364 -3.06 -7.70 -15.66
CA LYS A 364 -2.29 -6.81 -16.54
C LYS A 364 -3.19 -5.81 -17.26
N ASN A 365 -2.59 -4.74 -17.77
CA ASN A 365 -3.32 -3.79 -18.60
C ASN A 365 -3.89 -4.47 -19.86
N GLY A 366 -5.08 -4.04 -20.26
CA GLY A 366 -5.71 -4.50 -21.48
C GLY A 366 -4.91 -4.14 -22.73
N LYS A 367 -5.02 -4.98 -23.77
CA LYS A 367 -4.31 -4.80 -25.04
C LYS A 367 -5.02 -3.84 -26.01
N GLN A 368 -6.22 -3.36 -25.69
CA GLN A 368 -6.97 -2.54 -26.63
C GLN A 368 -6.39 -1.12 -26.71
N PRO A 369 -6.02 -0.65 -27.91
CA PRO A 369 -5.75 0.77 -28.11
C PRO A 369 -7.02 1.58 -27.82
N LEU A 370 -6.82 2.76 -27.33
CA LEU A 370 -7.86 3.75 -27.09
C LEU A 370 -8.40 4.32 -28.38
#